data_2887a765d239a81f0f1bbc84de032bbd
#
_entry.id   2887a765d239a81f0f1bbc84de032bbd
#
_cell.length_a   1.000
_cell.length_b   1.000
_cell.length_c   1.000
_cell.angle_alpha   90.00
_cell.angle_beta   90.00
_cell.angle_gamma   90.00
#
_symmetry.space_group_name_H-M   'P 1'
#
loop_
_entity.id
_entity.type
_entity.pdbx_description
1 polymer ?
#
loop_
_entity_poly.entity_id
_entity_poly.type
_entity_poly.pdbx_seq_one_letter_code
_entity_poly.pdbx_strand_id
1 'polypeptide(L)' 'MTSTVLNRAGSKRERILEVAEEAILAKGFAATSIEEIITAVGITKSGFFYHFPDKSDLAKALVQRYIDQEEVLL' A
#
# COMPACT_ATOMS: atom_id res chain seq x y z
N MET A 1 -16.12 11.94 -9.48
CA MET A 1 -15.97 10.66 -9.62
C MET A 1 -14.86 10.22 -10.49
N THR A 2 -14.87 10.59 -11.64
CA THR A 2 -13.82 10.23 -12.53
C THR A 2 -12.45 10.65 -12.07
N SER A 3 -12.34 11.86 -11.55
CA SER A 3 -11.05 12.37 -11.12
C SER A 3 -10.49 11.54 -9.99
N THR A 4 -11.35 11.01 -9.14
CA THR A 4 -10.89 10.17 -8.05
C THR A 4 -10.21 8.92 -8.57
N VAL A 5 -10.81 8.33 -9.57
CA VAL A 5 -10.24 7.14 -10.17
C VAL A 5 -8.89 7.44 -10.79
N LEU A 6 -8.80 8.55 -11.48
CA LEU A 6 -7.56 8.94 -12.12
C LEU A 6 -6.46 9.17 -11.11
N ASN A 7 -6.79 9.81 -10.01
CA ASN A 7 -5.79 10.08 -8.99
C ASN A 7 -5.20 8.81 -8.43
N ARG A 8 -6.06 7.86 -8.13
CA ARG A 8 -5.57 6.61 -7.60
C ARG A 8 -4.71 5.88 -8.61
N ALA A 9 -5.14 5.90 -9.86
CA ALA A 9 -4.41 5.19 -10.89
C ALA A 9 -3.02 5.75 -11.05
N GLY A 10 -2.85 7.05 -10.80
CA GLY A 10 -1.55 7.66 -10.99
C GLY A 10 -0.66 7.61 -9.78
N SER A 11 -1.13 7.08 -8.66
CA SER A 11 -0.35 7.10 -7.44
C SER A 11 0.34 5.77 -7.20
N LYS A 12 1.67 5.78 -7.20
CA LYS A 12 2.44 4.59 -6.88
C LYS A 12 2.30 4.23 -5.42
N ARG A 13 2.19 5.23 -4.57
CA ARG A 13 2.01 5.00 -3.16
C ARG A 13 0.73 4.20 -2.90
N GLU A 14 -0.35 4.58 -3.56
CA GLU A 14 -1.61 3.87 -3.42
C GLU A 14 -1.51 2.44 -3.93
N ARG A 15 -0.79 2.25 -5.04
CA ARG A 15 -0.60 0.91 -5.58
C ARG A 15 0.15 0.03 -4.60
N ILE A 16 1.17 0.59 -3.96
CA ILE A 16 1.92 -0.16 -2.96
C ILE A 16 1.00 -0.57 -1.83
N LEU A 17 0.17 0.35 -1.35
CA LEU A 17 -0.74 0.06 -0.26
C LEU A 17 -1.76 -1.00 -0.63
N GLU A 18 -2.30 -0.94 -1.83
CA GLU A 18 -3.28 -1.93 -2.29
C GLU A 18 -2.66 -3.32 -2.35
N VAL A 19 -1.49 -3.41 -2.95
CA VAL A 19 -0.82 -4.70 -3.09
C VAL A 19 -0.42 -5.25 -1.73
N ALA A 20 0.09 -4.39 -0.86
CA ALA A 20 0.50 -4.81 0.47
C ALA A 20 -0.71 -5.31 1.27
N GLU A 21 -1.81 -4.60 1.17
CA GLU A 21 -3.01 -4.99 1.89
C GLU A 21 -3.48 -6.37 1.45
N GLU A 22 -3.51 -6.60 0.15
CA GLU A 22 -3.91 -7.90 -0.37
C GLU A 22 -3.02 -9.02 0.14
N ALA A 23 -1.72 -8.80 0.11
CA ALA A 23 -0.78 -9.82 0.54
C ALA A 23 -0.93 -10.12 2.03
N ILE A 24 -1.10 -9.05 2.81
CA ILE A 24 -1.21 -9.20 4.26
C ILE A 24 -2.51 -9.92 4.63
N LEU A 25 -3.59 -9.61 3.93
CA LEU A 25 -4.86 -10.30 4.18
C LEU A 25 -4.78 -11.77 3.79
N ALA A 26 -3.98 -12.08 2.77
CA ALA A 26 -3.87 -13.46 2.31
C ALA A 26 -3.02 -14.32 3.22
N LYS A 27 -1.93 -13.77 3.77
CA LYS A 27 -1.00 -14.62 4.50
C LYS A 27 -0.37 -13.96 5.73
N GLY A 28 -0.83 -12.78 6.10
CA GLY A 28 -0.38 -12.14 7.33
C GLY A 28 0.80 -11.21 7.12
N PHE A 29 0.93 -10.29 8.07
CA PHE A 29 1.97 -9.27 7.98
C PHE A 29 3.38 -9.86 8.01
N ALA A 30 3.61 -10.78 8.94
CA ALA A 30 4.94 -11.34 9.11
C ALA A 30 5.40 -12.15 7.88
N ALA A 31 4.45 -12.76 7.19
CA ALA A 31 4.78 -13.58 6.03
C ALA A 31 4.88 -12.77 4.74
N THR A 32 4.53 -11.50 4.80
CA THR A 32 4.58 -10.64 3.62
C THR A 32 5.93 -9.95 3.57
N SER A 33 6.63 -10.07 2.45
CA SER A 33 7.95 -9.45 2.31
C SER A 33 7.87 -8.20 1.45
N ILE A 34 8.78 -7.27 1.69
CA ILE A 34 8.86 -6.07 0.87
C ILE A 34 9.21 -6.45 -0.57
N GLU A 35 10.03 -7.47 -0.75
CA GLU A 35 10.44 -7.91 -2.09
C GLU A 35 9.24 -8.33 -2.92
N GLU A 36 8.33 -9.08 -2.34
CA GLU A 36 7.18 -9.51 -3.11
C GLU A 36 6.26 -8.35 -3.45
N ILE A 37 6.18 -7.36 -2.58
CA ILE A 37 5.38 -6.18 -2.87
C ILE A 37 6.00 -5.41 -4.04
N ILE A 38 7.30 -5.21 -4.01
CA ILE A 38 8.01 -4.52 -5.06
C ILE A 38 7.78 -5.21 -6.40
N THR A 39 7.89 -6.53 -6.41
CA THR A 39 7.69 -7.30 -7.63
C THR A 39 6.27 -7.18 -8.15
N ALA A 40 5.30 -7.28 -7.26
CA ALA A 40 3.90 -7.23 -7.66
C ALA A 40 3.49 -5.87 -8.18
N VAL A 41 4.02 -4.81 -7.57
CA VAL A 41 3.71 -3.45 -8.01
C VAL A 41 4.45 -3.12 -9.30
N GLY A 42 5.64 -3.68 -9.48
CA GLY A 42 6.42 -3.42 -10.68
C GLY A 42 7.24 -2.15 -10.57
N ILE A 43 7.75 -1.86 -9.39
CA ILE A 43 8.59 -0.68 -9.18
C ILE A 43 9.97 -1.11 -8.75
N THR A 44 10.87 -0.14 -8.61
CA THR A 44 12.21 -0.43 -8.14
C THR A 44 12.23 -0.43 -6.62
N LYS A 45 13.29 -1.03 -6.09
CA LYS A 45 13.48 -1.03 -4.64
C LYS A 45 13.61 0.39 -4.12
N SER A 46 14.37 1.23 -4.79
CA SER A 46 14.51 2.61 -4.32
C SER A 46 13.19 3.37 -4.42
N GLY A 47 12.38 3.05 -5.42
CA GLY A 47 11.05 3.66 -5.51
C GLY A 47 10.19 3.31 -4.32
N PHE A 48 10.25 2.05 -3.91
CA PHE A 48 9.50 1.62 -2.74
C PHE A 48 9.97 2.36 -1.49
N PHE A 49 11.27 2.37 -1.26
CA PHE A 49 11.81 2.98 -0.04
C PHE A 49 11.70 4.50 -0.03
N TYR A 50 11.49 5.09 -1.19
CA TYR A 50 11.18 6.50 -1.23
C TYR A 50 9.86 6.78 -0.53
N HIS A 51 8.88 5.91 -0.71
CA HIS A 51 7.57 6.09 -0.10
C HIS A 51 7.50 5.52 1.32
N PHE A 52 8.13 4.39 1.55
CA PHE A 52 8.05 3.70 2.83
C PHE A 52 9.44 3.25 3.22
N PRO A 53 10.11 4.00 4.10
CA PRO A 53 11.49 3.69 4.48
C PRO A 53 11.68 2.30 5.07
N ASP A 54 10.66 1.78 5.75
CA ASP A 54 10.74 0.42 6.27
C ASP A 54 9.34 -0.17 6.38
N LYS A 55 9.30 -1.42 6.81
CA LYS A 55 8.03 -2.15 6.87
C LYS A 55 7.10 -1.56 7.94
N SER A 56 7.65 -0.99 8.98
CA SER A 56 6.86 -0.35 10.01
C SER A 56 6.07 0.83 9.46
N ASP A 57 6.72 1.64 8.64
CA ASP A 57 6.05 2.78 8.05
C ASP A 57 4.94 2.33 7.12
N LEU A 58 5.17 1.24 6.41
CA LEU A 58 4.14 0.67 5.56
C LEU A 58 2.93 0.24 6.40
N ALA A 59 3.20 -0.42 7.52
CA ALA A 59 2.14 -0.88 8.40
C ALA A 59 1.33 0.30 8.95
N LYS A 60 2.01 1.36 9.34
CA LYS A 60 1.33 2.54 9.85
C LYS A 60 0.43 3.15 8.79
N ALA A 61 0.91 3.21 7.56
CA ALA A 61 0.12 3.77 6.47
C ALA A 61 -1.12 2.91 6.19
N LEU A 62 -0.98 1.60 6.31
CA LEU A 62 -2.11 0.71 6.10
C LEU A 62 -3.17 0.88 7.18
N VAL A 63 -2.73 1.03 8.43
CA VAL A 63 -3.66 1.26 9.52
C VAL A 63 -4.39 2.58 9.32
N GLN A 64 -3.67 3.61 8.95
CA GLN A 64 -4.27 4.92 8.73
C GLN A 64 -5.29 4.86 7.59
N ARG A 65 -4.95 4.13 6.53
CA ARG A 65 -5.84 3.97 5.41
C ARG A 65 -7.14 3.27 5.83
N TYR A 66 -7.01 2.27 6.68
CA TYR A 66 -8.16 1.54 7.18
C TYR A 66 -9.06 2.46 8.02
N ILE A 67 -8.45 3.25 8.88
CA ILE A 67 -9.19 4.19 9.73
C ILE A 67 -9.92 5.21 8.87
N ASP A 68 -9.26 5.74 7.85
CA ASP A 68 -9.86 6.72 6.96
C ASP A 68 -11.08 6.14 6.25
N GLN A 69 -10.98 4.88 5.83
CA GLN A 69 -12.09 4.22 5.16
C GLN A 69 -13.27 4.02 6.11
N GLU A 70 -12.98 3.69 7.36
CA GLU A 70 -14.02 3.53 8.35
C GLU A 70 -14.75 4.85 8.58
N GLU A 71 -14.01 5.93 8.64
CA GLU A 71 -14.63 7.24 8.85
C GLU A 71 -15.53 7.61 7.70
N VAL A 72 -15.13 7.27 6.50
CA VAL A 72 -15.92 7.59 5.33
C VAL A 72 -17.28 6.91 5.40
N LEU A 73 -17.31 5.72 5.96
CA LEU A 73 -18.56 4.98 6.05
C LEU A 73 -19.54 5.56 7.05
N LEU A 74 -19.04 6.32 7.99
CA LEU A 74 -19.91 6.93 8.98
C LEU A 74 -20.57 8.18 8.43
#